data_8820a53d5059f815a8ad1a577b340483
#
_entry.id   8820a53d5059f815a8ad1a577b340483
#
_cell.length_a   1.000
_cell.length_b   1.000
_cell.length_c   1.000
_cell.angle_alpha   90.00
_cell.angle_beta   90.00
_cell.angle_gamma   90.00
#
_symmetry.space_group_name_H-M   'P 1'
#
loop_
_entity.id
_entity.type
_entity.pdbx_description
1 polymer ?
#
loop_
_entity_poly.entity_id
_entity_poly.type
_entity_poly.pdbx_seq_one_letter_code
_entity_poly.pdbx_strand_id
1 'polypeptide(L)'
;MLRNNNQAAVNRIYHRMLKQNKVRNVIVILAIVLTTFMFTAVFTLGFSIAKNLNQMQLRLQGTRSSIYMEHPSEGQINDIKSCPSLLAAGIQIDAQTVSTESGKYSYLLQYDDDTEFNENLKPAITDINGSYPKDENEIMLTKQILDNMGITSPKVGQNVTLVMDGERKNFVLSGWYIGFAKSSICLVSKKYVDSKGIDMQKDGRVSISAKEGKGDKLQDELEKNVTLRQDQKFDVK
;
A
#
# COMPACT_ATOMS: atom_id res chain seq x y z
N MET A 1 30.21 -8.08 65.14
CA MET A 1 30.76 -7.86 63.77
C MET A 1 30.48 -6.41 63.40
N LEU A 2 31.53 -5.55 63.52
CA LEU A 2 31.36 -4.12 63.11
C LEU A 2 31.33 -4.03 61.56
N ARG A 3 30.28 -3.51 61.05
CA ARG A 3 30.13 -3.25 59.62
C ARG A 3 31.12 -2.14 59.24
N ASN A 4 32.23 -2.52 58.62
CA ASN A 4 33.23 -1.58 58.14
C ASN A 4 32.68 -0.80 56.93
N ASN A 5 32.14 0.40 57.19
CA ASN A 5 31.54 1.22 56.13
C ASN A 5 32.60 2.23 55.62
N ASN A 6 33.53 1.73 54.80
CA ASN A 6 34.57 2.53 54.14
C ASN A 6 34.06 3.34 52.91
N GLN A 7 32.76 3.40 52.68
CA GLN A 7 32.22 4.11 51.49
C GLN A 7 32.63 5.59 51.44
N ALA A 8 32.73 6.26 52.60
CA ALA A 8 33.15 7.65 52.64
C ALA A 8 34.63 7.84 52.23
N ALA A 9 35.51 6.88 52.61
CA ALA A 9 36.91 6.88 52.21
C ALA A 9 37.05 6.55 50.70
N VAL A 10 36.31 5.57 50.20
CA VAL A 10 36.28 5.20 48.79
C VAL A 10 35.80 6.37 47.95
N ASN A 11 34.74 7.05 48.33
CA ASN A 11 34.22 8.23 47.61
C ASN A 11 35.22 9.40 47.60
N ARG A 12 35.96 9.65 48.69
CA ARG A 12 37.03 10.68 48.70
C ARG A 12 38.18 10.32 47.75
N ILE A 13 38.59 9.09 47.70
CA ILE A 13 39.63 8.61 46.77
C ILE A 13 39.16 8.74 45.35
N TYR A 14 37.92 8.32 45.06
CA TYR A 14 37.29 8.43 43.74
C TYR A 14 37.22 9.87 43.25
N HIS A 15 36.72 10.81 44.05
CA HIS A 15 36.68 12.22 43.70
C HIS A 15 38.04 12.86 43.48
N ARG A 16 39.06 12.41 44.28
CA ARG A 16 40.43 12.90 44.10
C ARG A 16 41.08 12.37 42.84
N MET A 17 40.85 11.10 42.46
CA MET A 17 41.27 10.52 41.18
C MET A 17 40.58 11.17 39.99
N LEU A 18 39.30 11.46 40.07
CA LEU A 18 38.58 12.19 39.03
C LEU A 18 39.14 13.60 38.81
N LYS A 19 39.45 14.31 39.90
CA LYS A 19 40.03 15.67 39.81
C LYS A 19 41.44 15.67 39.24
N GLN A 20 42.27 14.66 39.56
CA GLN A 20 43.66 14.57 39.13
C GLN A 20 43.80 14.21 37.63
N ASN A 21 42.83 13.48 37.09
CA ASN A 21 42.83 13.01 35.69
C ASN A 21 41.72 13.65 34.83
N LYS A 22 41.35 14.91 35.10
CA LYS A 22 40.24 15.59 34.43
C LYS A 22 40.29 15.49 32.93
N VAL A 23 41.43 15.83 32.31
CA VAL A 23 41.59 15.82 30.85
C VAL A 23 41.38 14.45 30.26
N ARG A 24 41.99 13.41 30.89
CA ARG A 24 41.82 12.01 30.43
C ARG A 24 40.38 11.55 30.54
N ASN A 25 39.69 11.88 31.66
CA ASN A 25 38.28 11.51 31.85
C ASN A 25 37.37 12.21 30.87
N VAL A 26 37.59 13.48 30.56
CA VAL A 26 36.85 14.23 29.55
C VAL A 26 37.04 13.62 28.16
N ILE A 27 38.27 13.24 27.78
CA ILE A 27 38.54 12.57 26.48
C ILE A 27 37.82 11.23 26.40
N VAL A 28 37.84 10.42 27.49
CA VAL A 28 37.12 9.13 27.50
C VAL A 28 35.59 9.34 27.36
N ILE A 29 35.03 10.30 28.09
CA ILE A 29 33.59 10.63 27.98
C ILE A 29 33.25 11.10 26.58
N LEU A 30 34.05 12.00 26.01
CA LEU A 30 33.86 12.46 24.64
C LEU A 30 33.93 11.32 23.61
N ALA A 31 34.90 10.41 23.79
CA ALA A 31 35.03 9.23 22.93
C ALA A 31 33.78 8.33 23.00
N ILE A 32 33.27 8.08 24.22
CA ILE A 32 32.03 7.29 24.41
C ILE A 32 30.82 8.01 23.78
N VAL A 33 30.67 9.31 24.03
CA VAL A 33 29.58 10.11 23.45
C VAL A 33 29.64 10.08 21.92
N LEU A 34 30.82 10.26 21.35
CA LEU A 34 31.01 10.29 19.89
C LEU A 34 30.74 8.93 19.25
N THR A 35 31.20 7.85 19.84
CA THR A 35 30.91 6.48 19.38
C THR A 35 29.43 6.16 19.49
N THR A 36 28.77 6.49 20.60
CA THR A 36 27.35 6.27 20.79
C THR A 36 26.54 7.09 19.77
N PHE A 37 26.91 8.36 19.56
CA PHE A 37 26.29 9.21 18.56
C PHE A 37 26.44 8.62 17.14
N MET A 38 27.64 8.17 16.75
CA MET A 38 27.87 7.54 15.46
C MET A 38 27.03 6.29 15.25
N PHE A 39 26.98 5.38 16.23
CA PHE A 39 26.14 4.19 16.16
C PHE A 39 24.66 4.56 16.00
N THR A 40 24.15 5.46 16.83
CA THR A 40 22.76 5.90 16.77
C THR A 40 22.44 6.52 15.41
N ALA A 41 23.30 7.39 14.89
CA ALA A 41 23.14 8.01 13.59
C ALA A 41 23.10 6.98 12.46
N VAL A 42 24.04 6.03 12.43
CA VAL A 42 24.11 4.99 11.40
C VAL A 42 22.86 4.10 11.41
N PHE A 43 22.43 3.64 12.59
CA PHE A 43 21.23 2.82 12.70
C PHE A 43 19.96 3.59 12.31
N THR A 44 19.83 4.83 12.77
CA THR A 44 18.67 5.67 12.42
C THR A 44 18.58 5.92 10.92
N LEU A 45 19.70 6.26 10.28
CA LEU A 45 19.76 6.44 8.84
C LEU A 45 19.45 5.14 8.09
N GLY A 46 20.04 4.01 8.53
CA GLY A 46 19.81 2.71 7.91
C GLY A 46 18.33 2.30 7.94
N PHE A 47 17.67 2.41 9.09
CA PHE A 47 16.23 2.11 9.20
C PHE A 47 15.36 3.08 8.39
N SER A 48 15.71 4.38 8.38
CA SER A 48 14.97 5.39 7.60
C SER A 48 15.07 5.11 6.09
N ILE A 49 16.25 4.76 5.60
CA ILE A 49 16.46 4.44 4.16
C ILE A 49 15.67 3.17 3.81
N ALA A 50 15.76 2.10 4.59
CA ALA A 50 15.02 0.87 4.34
C ALA A 50 13.50 1.09 4.27
N LYS A 51 12.95 1.85 5.22
CA LYS A 51 11.52 2.19 5.24
C LYS A 51 11.12 3.02 4.01
N ASN A 52 11.94 4.00 3.64
CA ASN A 52 11.66 4.85 2.48
C ASN A 52 11.73 4.05 1.16
N LEU A 53 12.67 3.12 1.03
CA LEU A 53 12.78 2.26 -0.15
C LEU A 53 11.55 1.36 -0.30
N ASN A 54 11.10 0.71 0.79
CA ASN A 54 9.89 -0.11 0.77
C ASN A 54 8.64 0.71 0.38
N GLN A 55 8.51 1.92 0.94
CA GLN A 55 7.41 2.81 0.58
C GLN A 55 7.49 3.28 -0.89
N MET A 56 8.70 3.55 -1.39
CA MET A 56 8.92 3.92 -2.78
C MET A 56 8.57 2.77 -3.73
N GLN A 57 9.00 1.54 -3.42
CA GLN A 57 8.64 0.35 -4.19
C GLN A 57 7.12 0.16 -4.23
N LEU A 58 6.44 0.22 -3.09
CA LEU A 58 4.99 0.12 -3.01
C LEU A 58 4.28 1.16 -3.90
N ARG A 59 4.74 2.40 -3.88
CA ARG A 59 4.20 3.48 -4.73
C ARG A 59 4.45 3.24 -6.21
N LEU A 60 5.64 2.75 -6.58
CA LEU A 60 5.96 2.43 -7.97
C LEU A 60 5.18 1.23 -8.49
N GLN A 61 4.88 0.26 -7.65
CA GLN A 61 4.01 -0.87 -7.98
C GLN A 61 2.54 -0.46 -8.10
N GLY A 62 2.12 0.59 -7.38
CA GLY A 62 0.76 1.12 -7.36
C GLY A 62 -0.22 0.29 -6.53
N THR A 63 0.22 -0.81 -5.94
CA THR A 63 -0.59 -1.69 -5.08
C THR A 63 0.33 -2.50 -4.15
N ARG A 64 -0.21 -2.95 -3.03
CA ARG A 64 0.49 -3.88 -2.13
C ARG A 64 0.39 -5.33 -2.61
N SER A 65 -0.58 -5.64 -3.44
CA SER A 65 -0.79 -7.00 -3.95
C SER A 65 0.38 -7.46 -4.81
N SER A 66 0.83 -8.67 -4.58
CA SER A 66 1.90 -9.31 -5.33
C SER A 66 1.46 -10.60 -6.04
N ILE A 67 0.31 -11.15 -5.66
CA ILE A 67 -0.23 -12.39 -6.23
C ILE A 67 -1.65 -12.12 -6.71
N TYR A 68 -1.99 -12.66 -7.87
CA TYR A 68 -3.32 -12.52 -8.48
C TYR A 68 -3.83 -13.88 -8.95
N MET A 69 -5.14 -14.05 -8.90
CA MET A 69 -5.81 -15.20 -9.50
C MET A 69 -7.07 -14.71 -10.22
N GLU A 70 -7.16 -15.03 -11.50
CA GLU A 70 -8.31 -14.67 -12.33
C GLU A 70 -9.48 -15.63 -12.12
N HIS A 71 -10.69 -15.09 -12.26
CA HIS A 71 -11.93 -15.85 -12.25
C HIS A 71 -12.14 -16.77 -11.03
N PRO A 72 -11.92 -16.26 -9.80
CA PRO A 72 -12.03 -17.09 -8.59
C PRO A 72 -13.47 -17.50 -8.32
N SER A 73 -13.66 -18.72 -7.82
CA SER A 73 -14.92 -19.14 -7.22
C SER A 73 -15.02 -18.65 -5.76
N GLU A 74 -16.21 -18.58 -5.20
CA GLU A 74 -16.41 -18.21 -3.78
C GLU A 74 -15.67 -19.17 -2.83
N GLY A 75 -15.64 -20.48 -3.15
CA GLY A 75 -14.89 -21.46 -2.39
C GLY A 75 -13.39 -21.14 -2.38
N GLN A 76 -12.81 -20.87 -3.53
CA GLN A 76 -11.39 -20.51 -3.64
C GLN A 76 -11.06 -19.21 -2.88
N ILE A 77 -11.94 -18.22 -2.89
CA ILE A 77 -11.75 -16.99 -2.09
C ILE A 77 -11.73 -17.31 -0.60
N ASN A 78 -12.59 -18.19 -0.14
CA ASN A 78 -12.62 -18.61 1.26
C ASN A 78 -11.36 -19.40 1.64
N ASP A 79 -10.88 -20.27 0.74
CA ASP A 79 -9.62 -20.99 0.94
C ASP A 79 -8.43 -20.03 1.02
N ILE A 80 -8.34 -19.04 0.13
CA ILE A 80 -7.33 -17.97 0.18
C ILE A 80 -7.40 -17.21 1.50
N LYS A 81 -8.60 -16.80 1.92
CA LYS A 81 -8.81 -16.07 3.18
C LYS A 81 -8.44 -16.89 4.43
N SER A 82 -8.37 -18.21 4.32
CA SER A 82 -7.94 -19.08 5.42
C SER A 82 -6.42 -19.17 5.62
N CYS A 83 -5.61 -18.66 4.67
CA CYS A 83 -4.15 -18.75 4.74
C CYS A 83 -3.58 -17.88 5.88
N PRO A 84 -2.80 -18.47 6.82
CA PRO A 84 -2.28 -17.73 7.98
C PRO A 84 -1.31 -16.61 7.63
N SER A 85 -0.58 -16.72 6.50
CA SER A 85 0.38 -15.72 6.02
C SER A 85 -0.25 -14.60 5.21
N LEU A 86 -1.58 -14.66 4.96
CA LEU A 86 -2.34 -13.65 4.25
C LEU A 86 -2.42 -12.35 5.06
N LEU A 87 -2.18 -11.21 4.41
CA LEU A 87 -2.52 -9.90 4.92
C LEU A 87 -3.91 -9.48 4.44
N ALA A 88 -4.13 -9.48 3.13
CA ALA A 88 -5.40 -9.11 2.52
C ALA A 88 -5.64 -9.88 1.21
N ALA A 89 -6.90 -10.19 0.94
CA ALA A 89 -7.38 -10.69 -0.33
C ALA A 89 -8.54 -9.80 -0.79
N GLY A 90 -8.25 -8.89 -1.70
CA GLY A 90 -9.20 -7.95 -2.26
C GLY A 90 -9.78 -8.46 -3.58
N ILE A 91 -10.94 -7.96 -3.93
CA ILE A 91 -11.64 -8.33 -5.16
C ILE A 91 -11.63 -7.15 -6.11
N GLN A 92 -11.24 -7.43 -7.35
CA GLN A 92 -11.29 -6.50 -8.46
C GLN A 92 -12.20 -7.07 -9.55
N ILE A 93 -13.05 -6.23 -10.14
CA ILE A 93 -13.91 -6.60 -11.27
C ILE A 93 -13.70 -5.58 -12.38
N ASP A 94 -13.22 -6.05 -13.52
CA ASP A 94 -13.02 -5.25 -14.71
C ASP A 94 -14.36 -5.11 -15.43
N ALA A 95 -14.83 -3.87 -15.60
CA ALA A 95 -16.15 -3.62 -16.16
C ALA A 95 -16.11 -3.36 -17.67
N GLN A 96 -15.52 -2.25 -18.07
CA GLN A 96 -15.53 -1.85 -19.49
C GLN A 96 -14.41 -0.86 -19.78
N THR A 97 -13.92 -0.90 -21.03
CA THR A 97 -12.97 0.11 -21.50
C THR A 97 -13.73 1.37 -21.95
N VAL A 98 -13.21 2.52 -21.53
CA VAL A 98 -13.72 3.84 -21.88
C VAL A 98 -12.60 4.70 -22.44
N SER A 99 -12.94 5.75 -23.18
CA SER A 99 -11.96 6.71 -23.69
C SER A 99 -12.30 8.14 -23.27
N THR A 100 -11.31 9.02 -23.38
CA THR A 100 -11.56 10.46 -23.31
C THR A 100 -12.35 10.93 -24.54
N GLU A 101 -13.03 12.08 -24.44
CA GLU A 101 -13.77 12.67 -25.59
C GLU A 101 -12.87 12.93 -26.80
N SER A 102 -11.58 13.18 -26.59
CA SER A 102 -10.59 13.33 -27.66
C SER A 102 -10.19 12.00 -28.32
N GLY A 103 -10.56 10.85 -27.75
CA GLY A 103 -10.13 9.52 -28.18
C GLY A 103 -8.64 9.22 -27.95
N LYS A 104 -7.89 10.16 -27.34
CA LYS A 104 -6.43 10.05 -27.17
C LYS A 104 -6.01 9.06 -26.09
N TYR A 105 -6.83 8.90 -25.05
CA TYR A 105 -6.54 8.04 -23.92
C TYR A 105 -7.69 7.07 -23.70
N SER A 106 -7.33 5.82 -23.39
CA SER A 106 -8.28 4.77 -23.02
C SER A 106 -8.01 4.32 -21.58
N TYR A 107 -9.07 4.03 -20.86
CA TYR A 107 -9.06 3.64 -19.44
C TYR A 107 -10.00 2.47 -19.21
N LEU A 108 -9.77 1.72 -18.16
CA LEU A 108 -10.61 0.62 -17.71
C LEU A 108 -11.48 1.08 -16.54
N LEU A 109 -12.78 0.90 -16.64
CA LEU A 109 -13.66 0.99 -15.48
C LEU A 109 -13.50 -0.28 -14.64
N GLN A 110 -13.14 -0.13 -13.37
CA GLN A 110 -12.88 -1.23 -12.47
C GLN A 110 -13.57 -0.99 -11.12
N TYR A 111 -14.16 -2.01 -10.58
CA TYR A 111 -14.62 -2.03 -9.19
C TYR A 111 -13.57 -2.73 -8.32
N ASP A 112 -13.25 -2.10 -7.22
CA ASP A 112 -12.44 -2.66 -6.13
C ASP A 112 -13.31 -2.81 -4.89
N ASP A 113 -13.28 -3.95 -4.22
CA ASP A 113 -13.98 -4.09 -2.95
C ASP A 113 -13.28 -3.30 -1.82
N ASP A 114 -13.93 -3.22 -0.66
CA ASP A 114 -13.38 -2.47 0.49
C ASP A 114 -12.00 -2.96 0.91
N THR A 115 -11.72 -4.26 0.77
CA THR A 115 -10.42 -4.86 1.11
C THR A 115 -9.36 -4.43 0.09
N GLU A 116 -9.68 -4.51 -1.22
CA GLU A 116 -8.75 -4.08 -2.26
C GLU A 116 -8.42 -2.60 -2.13
N PHE A 117 -9.44 -1.77 -2.01
CA PHE A 117 -9.23 -0.34 -1.92
C PHE A 117 -8.43 0.06 -0.67
N ASN A 118 -8.82 -0.41 0.53
CA ASN A 118 -8.22 0.05 1.78
C ASN A 118 -6.89 -0.62 2.10
N GLU A 119 -6.73 -1.92 1.82
CA GLU A 119 -5.55 -2.69 2.23
C GLU A 119 -4.48 -2.78 1.13
N ASN A 120 -4.89 -2.82 -0.13
CA ASN A 120 -3.96 -3.01 -1.25
C ASN A 120 -3.66 -1.70 -1.98
N LEU A 121 -4.66 -0.92 -2.37
CA LEU A 121 -4.48 0.31 -3.17
C LEU A 121 -4.08 1.51 -2.30
N LYS A 122 -4.85 1.81 -1.25
CA LYS A 122 -4.68 3.02 -0.42
C LYS A 122 -3.28 3.23 0.16
N PRO A 123 -2.54 2.19 0.57
CA PRO A 123 -1.15 2.35 1.03
C PRO A 123 -0.17 2.82 -0.04
N ALA A 124 -0.49 2.61 -1.33
CA ALA A 124 0.35 2.97 -2.48
C ALA A 124 0.07 4.38 -3.04
N ILE A 125 -1.01 5.03 -2.62
CA ILE A 125 -1.49 6.31 -3.13
C ILE A 125 -1.43 7.41 -2.08
N THR A 126 -1.60 8.67 -2.50
CA THR A 126 -1.64 9.84 -1.60
C THR A 126 -2.72 10.83 -2.02
N ASP A 127 -2.94 11.84 -1.17
CA ASP A 127 -3.80 12.98 -1.47
C ASP A 127 -5.21 12.57 -1.94
N ILE A 128 -5.83 11.67 -1.18
CA ILE A 128 -7.19 11.24 -1.47
C ILE A 128 -8.16 12.37 -1.12
N ASN A 129 -8.91 12.83 -2.11
CA ASN A 129 -9.94 13.85 -1.97
C ASN A 129 -11.29 13.26 -2.36
N GLY A 130 -12.30 13.41 -1.50
CA GLY A 130 -13.60 12.79 -1.67
C GLY A 130 -13.68 11.37 -1.12
N SER A 131 -14.48 10.53 -1.73
CA SER A 131 -14.74 9.15 -1.28
C SER A 131 -14.79 8.17 -2.45
N TYR A 132 -14.65 6.88 -2.10
CA TYR A 132 -14.89 5.79 -3.05
C TYR A 132 -16.33 5.86 -3.61
N PRO A 133 -16.54 5.55 -4.92
CA PRO A 133 -17.87 5.60 -5.55
C PRO A 133 -18.88 4.69 -4.86
N LYS A 134 -20.09 5.20 -4.64
CA LYS A 134 -21.20 4.45 -4.00
C LYS A 134 -22.40 4.27 -4.91
N ASP A 135 -22.64 5.25 -5.78
CA ASP A 135 -23.77 5.22 -6.71
C ASP A 135 -23.32 4.86 -8.14
N GLU A 136 -24.28 4.39 -8.95
CA GLU A 136 -24.00 3.86 -10.31
C GLU A 136 -23.31 4.88 -11.22
N ASN A 137 -23.60 6.15 -11.05
CA ASN A 137 -23.07 7.24 -11.88
C ASN A 137 -21.83 7.90 -11.26
N GLU A 138 -21.30 7.39 -10.16
CA GLU A 138 -20.11 7.92 -9.50
C GLU A 138 -18.84 7.27 -10.01
N ILE A 139 -17.77 8.08 -10.07
CA ILE A 139 -16.43 7.65 -10.49
C ILE A 139 -15.35 8.28 -9.63
N MET A 140 -14.30 7.51 -9.33
CA MET A 140 -13.09 8.02 -8.70
C MET A 140 -11.90 7.85 -9.64
N LEU A 141 -11.11 8.92 -9.80
CA LEU A 141 -10.05 9.00 -10.81
C LEU A 141 -8.70 9.35 -10.20
N THR A 142 -7.62 8.98 -10.88
CA THR A 142 -6.30 9.54 -10.54
C THR A 142 -6.21 10.98 -11.03
N LYS A 143 -5.38 11.79 -10.35
CA LYS A 143 -5.07 13.16 -10.80
C LYS A 143 -4.51 13.16 -12.23
N GLN A 144 -3.71 12.16 -12.60
CA GLN A 144 -3.16 12.02 -13.94
C GLN A 144 -4.25 11.84 -15.03
N ILE A 145 -5.28 11.04 -14.74
CA ILE A 145 -6.42 10.85 -15.67
C ILE A 145 -7.15 12.17 -15.84
N LEU A 146 -7.43 12.89 -14.75
CA LEU A 146 -8.07 14.20 -14.81
C LEU A 146 -7.25 15.22 -15.61
N ASP A 147 -5.92 15.26 -15.43
CA ASP A 147 -5.02 16.12 -16.21
C ASP A 147 -5.06 15.75 -17.71
N ASN A 148 -5.09 14.47 -18.06
CA ASN A 148 -5.23 13.99 -19.44
C ASN A 148 -6.59 14.42 -20.07
N MET A 149 -7.62 14.64 -19.25
CA MET A 149 -8.92 15.16 -19.66
C MET A 149 -8.96 16.69 -19.66
N GLY A 150 -7.86 17.38 -19.31
CA GLY A 150 -7.79 18.84 -19.20
C GLY A 150 -8.38 19.41 -17.89
N ILE A 151 -8.70 18.56 -16.91
CA ILE A 151 -9.27 18.97 -15.62
C ILE A 151 -8.13 19.19 -14.61
N THR A 152 -7.55 20.39 -14.62
CA THR A 152 -6.38 20.73 -13.78
C THR A 152 -6.73 21.01 -12.31
N SER A 153 -7.94 21.48 -12.04
CA SER A 153 -8.45 21.80 -10.70
C SER A 153 -9.74 21.02 -10.41
N PRO A 154 -9.65 19.71 -10.13
CA PRO A 154 -10.83 18.87 -9.93
C PRO A 154 -11.59 19.24 -8.66
N LYS A 155 -12.92 19.16 -8.75
CA LYS A 155 -13.84 19.35 -7.62
C LYS A 155 -14.71 18.12 -7.46
N VAL A 156 -14.79 17.60 -6.24
CA VAL A 156 -15.74 16.52 -5.91
C VAL A 156 -17.17 16.99 -6.22
N GLY A 157 -17.96 16.13 -6.83
CA GLY A 157 -19.32 16.43 -7.28
C GLY A 157 -19.42 17.02 -8.69
N GLN A 158 -18.30 17.34 -9.38
CA GLN A 158 -18.37 17.80 -10.77
C GLN A 158 -18.63 16.64 -11.73
N ASN A 159 -19.22 16.97 -12.88
CA ASN A 159 -19.41 16.00 -13.96
C ASN A 159 -18.11 15.77 -14.74
N VAL A 160 -17.88 14.50 -15.08
CA VAL A 160 -16.78 14.03 -15.91
C VAL A 160 -17.39 13.20 -17.05
N THR A 161 -17.06 13.54 -18.30
CA THR A 161 -17.55 12.84 -19.48
C THR A 161 -16.52 11.87 -20.01
N LEU A 162 -16.92 10.62 -20.18
CA LEU A 162 -16.14 9.56 -20.84
C LEU A 162 -16.95 9.04 -22.04
N VAL A 163 -16.24 8.48 -23.01
CA VAL A 163 -16.86 7.84 -24.18
C VAL A 163 -16.80 6.33 -24.02
N MET A 164 -17.93 5.68 -24.15
CA MET A 164 -18.13 4.25 -23.99
C MET A 164 -18.95 3.75 -25.17
N ASP A 165 -18.43 2.79 -25.95
CA ASP A 165 -19.05 2.27 -27.15
C ASP A 165 -19.46 3.35 -28.16
N GLY A 166 -18.70 4.46 -28.23
CA GLY A 166 -18.99 5.60 -29.10
C GLY A 166 -19.97 6.61 -28.51
N GLU A 167 -20.58 6.35 -27.38
CA GLU A 167 -21.54 7.24 -26.71
C GLU A 167 -20.89 7.98 -25.54
N ARG A 168 -21.30 9.24 -25.35
CA ARG A 168 -20.86 10.05 -24.21
C ARG A 168 -21.65 9.67 -22.97
N LYS A 169 -20.93 9.32 -21.90
CA LYS A 169 -21.51 9.06 -20.60
C LYS A 169 -20.95 10.01 -19.55
N ASN A 170 -21.86 10.62 -18.79
CA ASN A 170 -21.51 11.52 -17.70
C ASN A 170 -21.47 10.76 -16.38
N PHE A 171 -20.37 10.94 -15.66
CA PHE A 171 -20.19 10.46 -14.28
C PHE A 171 -20.04 11.66 -13.35
N VAL A 172 -20.38 11.46 -12.10
CA VAL A 172 -20.10 12.41 -11.02
C VAL A 172 -18.78 12.02 -10.36
N LEU A 173 -17.84 12.94 -10.30
CA LEU A 173 -16.54 12.71 -9.63
C LEU A 173 -16.77 12.60 -8.12
N SER A 174 -16.79 11.37 -7.58
CA SER A 174 -16.94 11.11 -6.14
C SER A 174 -15.66 11.37 -5.36
N GLY A 175 -14.52 11.24 -6.04
CA GLY A 175 -13.21 11.47 -5.46
C GLY A 175 -12.09 11.38 -6.49
N TRP A 176 -10.90 11.80 -6.06
CA TRP A 176 -9.67 11.64 -6.82
C TRP A 176 -8.47 11.45 -5.90
N TYR A 177 -7.39 10.90 -6.44
CA TYR A 177 -6.17 10.62 -5.69
C TYR A 177 -4.92 10.77 -6.56
N ILE A 178 -3.75 10.88 -5.91
CA ILE A 178 -2.46 10.85 -6.58
C ILE A 178 -1.88 9.44 -6.50
N GLY A 179 -1.75 8.80 -7.66
CA GLY A 179 -0.99 7.56 -7.85
C GLY A 179 0.39 7.86 -8.44
N PHE A 180 1.37 7.06 -8.08
CA PHE A 180 2.75 7.18 -8.58
C PHE A 180 3.03 6.21 -9.73
N ALA A 181 2.35 5.08 -9.77
CA ALA A 181 2.34 4.20 -10.93
C ALA A 181 1.44 4.78 -12.03
N LYS A 182 1.83 4.54 -13.29
CA LYS A 182 0.96 4.88 -14.42
C LYS A 182 -0.30 4.03 -14.34
N SER A 183 -1.43 4.65 -14.03
CA SER A 183 -2.72 3.96 -13.92
C SER A 183 -3.60 4.30 -15.12
N SER A 184 -4.24 3.26 -15.66
CA SER A 184 -5.30 3.38 -16.67
C SER A 184 -6.67 2.98 -16.09
N ILE A 185 -6.81 2.97 -14.77
CA ILE A 185 -7.98 2.48 -14.05
C ILE A 185 -8.80 3.66 -13.54
N CYS A 186 -10.09 3.61 -13.81
CA CYS A 186 -11.13 4.48 -13.29
C CYS A 186 -11.99 3.64 -12.34
N LEU A 187 -12.04 4.01 -11.05
CA LEU A 187 -12.79 3.25 -10.07
C LEU A 187 -14.28 3.59 -10.13
N VAL A 188 -15.12 2.56 -10.16
CA VAL A 188 -16.58 2.65 -10.15
C VAL A 188 -17.18 1.92 -8.96
N SER A 189 -18.45 2.16 -8.70
CA SER A 189 -19.14 1.52 -7.57
C SER A 189 -19.55 0.07 -7.87
N LYS A 190 -19.84 -0.68 -6.81
CA LYS A 190 -20.45 -2.00 -6.94
C LYS A 190 -21.81 -1.93 -7.66
N LYS A 191 -22.62 -0.89 -7.41
CA LYS A 191 -23.89 -0.69 -8.09
C LYS A 191 -23.73 -0.58 -9.61
N TYR A 192 -22.65 0.06 -10.08
CA TYR A 192 -22.35 0.13 -11.51
C TYR A 192 -22.14 -1.25 -12.11
N VAL A 193 -21.32 -2.08 -11.48
CA VAL A 193 -21.02 -3.45 -11.95
C VAL A 193 -22.27 -4.32 -11.91
N ASP A 194 -23.04 -4.25 -10.82
CA ASP A 194 -24.29 -5.00 -10.65
C ASP A 194 -25.33 -4.58 -11.73
N SER A 195 -25.45 -3.28 -12.06
CA SER A 195 -26.37 -2.78 -13.09
C SER A 195 -26.03 -3.27 -14.50
N LYS A 196 -24.76 -3.62 -14.73
CA LYS A 196 -24.27 -4.17 -16.00
C LYS A 196 -24.33 -5.68 -16.08
N GLY A 197 -24.68 -6.38 -14.99
CA GLY A 197 -24.74 -7.82 -14.93
C GLY A 197 -23.35 -8.47 -15.08
N ILE A 198 -22.29 -7.78 -14.70
CA ILE A 198 -20.92 -8.27 -14.79
C ILE A 198 -20.69 -9.29 -13.68
N ASP A 199 -20.16 -10.46 -14.06
CA ASP A 199 -19.99 -11.59 -13.17
C ASP A 199 -18.54 -11.72 -12.72
N MET A 200 -18.34 -11.77 -11.42
CA MET A 200 -17.03 -11.97 -10.82
C MET A 200 -16.30 -13.22 -11.33
N GLN A 201 -17.02 -14.31 -11.64
CA GLN A 201 -16.41 -15.55 -12.14
C GLN A 201 -15.90 -15.43 -13.58
N LYS A 202 -16.31 -14.39 -14.33
CA LYS A 202 -15.87 -14.16 -15.70
C LYS A 202 -14.92 -12.97 -15.81
N ASP A 203 -15.23 -11.92 -15.08
CA ASP A 203 -14.58 -10.61 -15.25
C ASP A 203 -13.83 -10.16 -13.97
N GLY A 204 -13.84 -11.02 -12.93
CA GLY A 204 -13.24 -10.71 -11.64
C GLY A 204 -11.90 -11.42 -11.42
N ARG A 205 -11.12 -10.83 -10.53
CA ARG A 205 -9.89 -11.41 -10.00
C ARG A 205 -9.77 -11.16 -8.50
N VAL A 206 -9.04 -12.02 -7.81
CA VAL A 206 -8.62 -11.77 -6.44
C VAL A 206 -7.17 -11.28 -6.44
N SER A 207 -6.93 -10.20 -5.75
CA SER A 207 -5.61 -9.62 -5.53
C SER A 207 -5.17 -9.89 -4.10
N ILE A 208 -3.99 -10.45 -3.94
CA ILE A 208 -3.55 -11.09 -2.70
C ILE A 208 -2.25 -10.41 -2.24
N SER A 209 -2.22 -10.03 -0.97
CA SER A 209 -1.03 -9.50 -0.33
C SER A 209 -0.63 -10.32 0.90
N ALA A 210 0.67 -10.52 1.07
CA ALA A 210 1.25 -11.24 2.19
C ALA A 210 1.52 -10.32 3.38
N LYS A 211 1.53 -10.89 4.59
CA LYS A 211 2.15 -10.26 5.74
C LYS A 211 3.63 -10.01 5.48
N GLU A 212 4.19 -8.98 6.10
CA GLU A 212 5.58 -8.59 5.93
C GLU A 212 6.54 -9.79 6.12
N GLY A 213 7.43 -10.00 5.14
CA GLY A 213 8.38 -11.12 5.14
C GLY A 213 7.76 -12.51 5.00
N LYS A 214 6.49 -12.62 4.58
CA LYS A 214 5.77 -13.91 4.44
C LYS A 214 5.36 -14.23 3.00
N GLY A 215 5.93 -13.55 2.00
CA GLY A 215 5.57 -13.75 0.59
C GLY A 215 5.70 -15.20 0.13
N ASP A 216 6.91 -15.78 0.26
CA ASP A 216 7.19 -17.16 -0.16
C ASP A 216 6.30 -18.18 0.59
N LYS A 217 6.13 -17.96 1.91
CA LYS A 217 5.30 -18.83 2.74
C LYS A 217 3.82 -18.74 2.34
N LEU A 218 3.32 -17.56 1.97
CA LEU A 218 1.96 -17.41 1.47
C LEU A 218 1.77 -18.13 0.15
N GLN A 219 2.75 -18.08 -0.76
CA GLN A 219 2.70 -18.80 -2.00
C GLN A 219 2.58 -20.31 -1.79
N ASP A 220 3.41 -20.90 -0.91
CA ASP A 220 3.33 -22.31 -0.54
C ASP A 220 1.96 -22.69 0.08
N GLU A 221 1.40 -21.79 0.92
CA GLU A 221 0.09 -21.99 1.53
C GLU A 221 -1.03 -21.95 0.48
N LEU A 222 -0.96 -21.02 -0.49
CA LEU A 222 -1.94 -20.92 -1.58
C LEU A 222 -1.91 -22.14 -2.48
N GLU A 223 -0.72 -22.59 -2.92
CA GLU A 223 -0.56 -23.78 -3.77
C GLU A 223 -1.07 -25.06 -3.08
N LYS A 224 -0.96 -25.14 -1.76
CA LYS A 224 -1.41 -26.29 -0.97
C LYS A 224 -2.91 -26.29 -0.67
N ASN A 225 -3.47 -25.12 -0.37
CA ASN A 225 -4.82 -25.01 0.18
C ASN A 225 -5.88 -24.68 -0.86
N VAL A 226 -5.49 -24.11 -2.00
CA VAL A 226 -6.43 -23.68 -3.04
C VAL A 226 -6.39 -24.63 -4.21
N THR A 227 -7.50 -25.27 -4.51
CA THR A 227 -7.62 -26.12 -5.69
C THR A 227 -7.86 -25.26 -6.93
N LEU A 228 -6.88 -25.21 -7.83
CA LEU A 228 -6.98 -24.49 -9.10
C LEU A 228 -7.67 -25.31 -10.18
N ARG A 229 -8.44 -24.66 -11.05
CA ARG A 229 -8.94 -25.25 -12.30
C ARG A 229 -7.81 -25.29 -13.33
N GLN A 230 -7.98 -26.05 -14.42
CA GLN A 230 -6.95 -26.23 -15.45
C GLN A 230 -6.51 -24.92 -16.14
N ASP A 231 -7.40 -23.95 -16.18
CA ASP A 231 -7.21 -22.62 -16.80
C ASP A 231 -6.73 -21.55 -15.82
N GLN A 232 -6.57 -21.90 -14.53
CA GLN A 232 -6.18 -20.97 -13.48
C GLN A 232 -4.73 -21.15 -13.05
N LYS A 233 -4.14 -20.04 -12.63
CA LYS A 233 -2.82 -20.00 -11.99
C LYS A 233 -2.76 -18.83 -11.02
N PHE A 234 -1.79 -18.85 -10.13
CA PHE A 234 -1.38 -17.68 -9.40
C PHE A 234 -0.35 -16.91 -10.21
N ASP A 235 -0.66 -15.69 -10.61
CA ASP A 235 0.28 -14.78 -11.22
C ASP A 235 0.99 -13.97 -10.13
N VAL A 236 2.33 -14.07 -10.08
CA VAL A 236 3.19 -13.36 -9.11
C VAL A 236 3.85 -12.20 -9.83
N LYS A 237 3.78 -10.99 -9.25
CA LYS A 237 4.44 -9.78 -9.75
C LYS A 237 5.79 -9.55 -9.09
#